data_b2b14bafd30ab55ad7ab75ba2828a6a2
#
_entry.id   b2b14bafd30ab55ad7ab75ba2828a6a2
#
_cell.length_a   1.000
_cell.length_b   1.000
_cell.length_c   1.000
_cell.angle_alpha   90.00
_cell.angle_beta   90.00
_cell.angle_gamma   90.00
#
_symmetry.space_group_name_H-M   'P 1'
#
loop_
_entity.id
_entity.type
_entity.pdbx_description
1 polymer ?
#
loop_
_entity_poly.entity_id
_entity_poly.type
_entity_poly.pdbx_seq_one_letter_code
_entity_poly.pdbx_strand_id
1 'polypeptide(L)'
;PPDNTLILVAASTGITQMKSIIEYLEPDGFKHPVHLYWGVVCDRDLYLTSLCESWESKHSNFHFVPVVSEPDTSPNWAGRTGLVGVEALNDFEDVSDVTVYVSGGPGMVYSTLDAFVERGMPQAGMHSDIFSFAPRPKS
;
A
#
# COMPACT_ATOMS: atom_id res chain seq x y z
N PRO A 1 1.80 10.75 -13.83
CA PRO A 1 0.84 10.09 -12.94
C PRO A 1 0.08 8.99 -13.65
N PRO A 2 -0.31 7.92 -12.96
CA PRO A 2 -1.04 6.84 -13.58
C PRO A 2 -2.44 7.26 -14.01
N ASP A 3 -2.93 6.66 -15.09
CA ASP A 3 -4.25 6.95 -15.66
C ASP A 3 -5.31 5.96 -15.17
N ASN A 4 -5.04 5.25 -14.08
CA ASN A 4 -5.94 4.23 -13.54
C ASN A 4 -5.91 4.26 -12.00
N THR A 5 -6.66 3.38 -11.38
CA THR A 5 -6.67 3.27 -9.92
C THR A 5 -5.26 3.04 -9.39
N LEU A 6 -4.87 3.81 -8.39
CA LEU A 6 -3.56 3.73 -7.76
C LEU A 6 -3.70 3.04 -6.40
N ILE A 7 -2.92 1.98 -6.20
CA ILE A 7 -2.87 1.25 -4.93
C ILE A 7 -1.47 1.44 -4.35
N LEU A 8 -1.41 2.01 -3.15
CA LEU A 8 -0.16 2.24 -2.43
C LEU A 8 -0.11 1.29 -1.24
N VAL A 9 0.93 0.45 -1.21
CA VAL A 9 1.09 -0.57 -0.16
C VAL A 9 2.41 -0.29 0.55
N ALA A 10 2.34 0.04 1.83
CA ALA A 10 3.52 0.36 2.63
C ALA A 10 3.57 -0.54 3.86
N ALA A 11 4.76 -1.06 4.16
CA ALA A 11 5.01 -1.81 5.38
C ALA A 11 5.96 -0.99 6.26
N SER A 12 5.55 -0.74 7.51
CA SER A 12 6.34 -0.02 8.52
C SER A 12 6.80 1.36 8.01
N THR A 13 8.11 1.60 7.96
CA THR A 13 8.67 2.89 7.55
C THR A 13 8.53 3.15 6.05
N GLY A 14 8.10 2.17 5.26
CA GLY A 14 7.81 2.37 3.84
C GLY A 14 6.76 3.44 3.57
N ILE A 15 6.00 3.83 4.60
CA ILE A 15 5.01 4.91 4.49
C ILE A 15 5.63 6.24 4.04
N THR A 16 6.91 6.49 4.34
CA THR A 16 7.55 7.74 3.96
C THR A 16 7.66 7.91 2.45
N GLN A 17 7.87 6.81 1.71
CA GLN A 17 7.88 6.84 0.26
C GLN A 17 6.48 7.13 -0.29
N MET A 18 5.46 6.53 0.32
CA MET A 18 4.08 6.76 -0.09
C MET A 18 3.65 8.19 0.20
N LYS A 19 4.10 8.75 1.32
CA LYS A 19 3.86 10.15 1.66
C LYS A 19 4.38 11.07 0.55
N SER A 20 5.59 10.82 0.05
CA SER A 20 6.17 11.61 -1.03
C SER A 20 5.35 11.53 -2.32
N ILE A 21 4.88 10.35 -2.67
CA ILE A 21 4.04 10.15 -3.86
C ILE A 21 2.73 10.93 -3.71
N ILE A 22 2.08 10.80 -2.55
CA ILE A 22 0.80 11.47 -2.30
C ILE A 22 0.96 12.98 -2.33
N GLU A 23 2.01 13.51 -1.71
CA GLU A 23 2.27 14.95 -1.68
C GLU A 23 2.57 15.51 -3.07
N TYR A 24 3.13 14.68 -3.95
CA TYR A 24 3.35 15.07 -5.34
C TYR A 24 2.03 15.17 -6.12
N LEU A 25 1.10 14.27 -5.86
CA LEU A 25 -0.17 14.18 -6.58
C LEU A 25 -1.27 15.09 -6.03
N GLU A 26 -1.23 15.37 -4.73
CA GLU A 26 -2.32 16.07 -4.03
C GLU A 26 -2.63 17.48 -4.58
N PRO A 27 -1.63 18.33 -4.93
CA PRO A 27 -1.93 19.69 -5.38
C PRO A 27 -2.88 19.79 -6.57
N ASP A 28 -2.83 18.81 -7.47
CA ASP A 28 -3.73 18.76 -8.63
C ASP A 28 -5.00 17.97 -8.36
N GLY A 29 -5.18 17.49 -7.13
CA GLY A 29 -6.23 16.56 -6.77
C GLY A 29 -5.95 15.18 -7.33
N PHE A 30 -6.67 14.18 -6.83
CA PHE A 30 -6.52 12.81 -7.32
C PHE A 30 -7.53 12.58 -8.44
N LYS A 31 -7.05 12.44 -9.67
CA LYS A 31 -7.91 12.25 -10.84
C LYS A 31 -8.54 10.86 -10.88
N HIS A 32 -7.86 9.88 -10.27
CA HIS A 32 -8.33 8.50 -10.18
C HIS A 32 -8.32 8.06 -8.72
N PRO A 33 -9.07 7.04 -8.34
CA PRO A 33 -9.06 6.57 -6.95
C PRO A 33 -7.65 6.20 -6.48
N VAL A 34 -7.32 6.60 -5.25
CA VAL A 34 -6.06 6.26 -4.60
C VAL A 34 -6.40 5.52 -3.31
N HIS A 35 -5.83 4.31 -3.17
CA HIS A 35 -6.03 3.47 -2.00
C HIS A 35 -4.68 3.29 -1.30
N LEU A 36 -4.55 3.78 -0.08
CA LEU A 36 -3.33 3.65 0.72
C LEU A 36 -3.53 2.59 1.79
N TYR A 37 -2.73 1.53 1.72
CA TYR A 37 -2.68 0.47 2.72
C TYR A 37 -1.36 0.57 3.47
N TRP A 38 -1.42 0.79 4.77
CA TRP A 38 -0.23 0.92 5.60
C TRP A 38 -0.24 -0.17 6.65
N GLY A 39 0.69 -1.14 6.52
CA GLY A 39 0.83 -2.24 7.45
C GLY A 39 1.92 -1.99 8.47
N VAL A 40 1.63 -2.26 9.74
CA VAL A 40 2.58 -2.19 10.84
C VAL A 40 2.42 -3.42 11.72
N VAL A 41 3.41 -3.68 12.57
CA VAL A 41 3.36 -4.81 13.50
C VAL A 41 2.34 -4.55 14.60
N CYS A 42 2.38 -3.36 15.22
CA CYS A 42 1.42 -2.99 16.25
C CYS A 42 0.94 -1.54 16.03
N ASP A 43 -0.21 -1.21 16.64
CA ASP A 43 -0.91 0.04 16.38
C ASP A 43 -0.10 1.30 16.76
N ARG A 44 0.77 1.20 17.75
CA ARG A 44 1.62 2.34 18.16
C ARG A 44 2.61 2.76 17.09
N ASP A 45 2.85 1.91 16.09
CA ASP A 45 3.74 2.23 14.98
C ASP A 45 3.05 3.08 13.89
N LEU A 46 1.76 3.34 14.03
CA LEU A 46 0.98 4.15 13.08
C LEU A 46 1.14 5.65 13.39
N TYR A 47 2.33 6.17 13.17
CA TYR A 47 2.69 7.54 13.59
C TYR A 47 2.20 8.65 12.64
N LEU A 48 1.71 8.31 11.45
CA LEU A 48 1.21 9.28 10.46
C LEU A 48 -0.30 9.16 10.23
N THR A 49 -1.03 8.52 11.14
CA THR A 49 -2.46 8.28 10.97
C THR A 49 -3.25 9.57 10.76
N SER A 50 -2.97 10.61 11.55
CA SER A 50 -3.68 11.88 11.43
C SER A 50 -3.49 12.51 10.05
N LEU A 51 -2.29 12.43 9.50
CA LEU A 51 -2.01 12.94 8.16
C LEU A 51 -2.79 12.16 7.10
N CYS A 52 -2.76 10.82 7.19
CA CYS A 52 -3.46 9.97 6.24
C CYS A 52 -4.97 10.20 6.29
N GLU A 53 -5.52 10.35 7.49
CA GLU A 53 -6.94 10.66 7.66
C GLU A 53 -7.30 12.03 7.12
N SER A 54 -6.38 13.00 7.20
CA SER A 54 -6.61 14.33 6.64
C SER A 54 -6.71 14.29 5.13
N TRP A 55 -5.92 13.46 4.46
CA TRP A 55 -6.04 13.28 3.00
C TRP A 55 -7.39 12.65 2.65
N GLU A 56 -7.82 11.66 3.40
CA GLU A 56 -9.10 10.99 3.18
C GLU A 56 -10.27 11.96 3.36
N SER A 57 -10.18 12.85 4.36
CA SER A 57 -11.22 13.86 4.60
C SER A 57 -11.30 14.92 3.50
N LYS A 58 -10.15 15.28 2.92
CA LYS A 58 -10.08 16.34 1.90
C LYS A 58 -10.46 15.85 0.51
N HIS A 59 -10.31 14.55 0.23
CA HIS A 59 -10.45 14.00 -1.11
C HIS A 59 -11.36 12.78 -1.09
N SER A 60 -12.50 12.86 -1.75
CA SER A 60 -13.51 11.79 -1.75
C SER A 60 -13.01 10.52 -2.45
N ASN A 61 -11.99 10.64 -3.30
CA ASN A 61 -11.42 9.48 -4.02
C ASN A 61 -10.10 8.99 -3.41
N PHE A 62 -9.75 9.42 -2.20
CA PHE A 62 -8.62 8.91 -1.45
C PHE A 62 -9.12 8.04 -0.29
N HIS A 63 -8.57 6.83 -0.18
CA HIS A 63 -8.99 5.86 0.85
C HIS A 63 -7.76 5.39 1.63
N PHE A 64 -7.85 5.41 2.95
CA PHE A 64 -6.77 5.00 3.84
C PHE A 64 -7.19 3.78 4.66
N VAL A 65 -6.37 2.72 4.61
CA VAL A 65 -6.62 1.48 5.35
C VAL A 65 -5.36 1.11 6.14
N PRO A 66 -5.35 1.34 7.46
CA PRO A 66 -4.26 0.83 8.31
C PRO A 66 -4.48 -0.64 8.64
N VAL A 67 -3.39 -1.42 8.68
CA VAL A 67 -3.42 -2.85 8.94
C VAL A 67 -2.38 -3.20 10.00
N VAL A 68 -2.78 -3.95 11.03
CA VAL A 68 -1.89 -4.40 12.11
C VAL A 68 -1.65 -5.90 11.94
N SER A 69 -0.39 -6.33 11.82
CA SER A 69 -0.07 -7.74 11.58
C SER A 69 -0.07 -8.59 12.83
N GLU A 70 0.19 -7.99 14.01
CA GLU A 70 0.21 -8.72 15.28
C GLU A 70 -0.80 -8.10 16.24
N PRO A 71 -2.11 -8.43 16.09
CA PRO A 71 -3.17 -7.81 16.91
C PRO A 71 -3.03 -8.10 18.41
N ASP A 72 -2.34 -9.19 18.78
CA ASP A 72 -2.12 -9.52 20.19
C ASP A 72 -1.29 -8.45 20.91
N THR A 73 -0.47 -7.68 20.19
CA THR A 73 0.32 -6.59 20.74
C THR A 73 -0.44 -5.26 20.79
N SER A 74 -1.68 -5.25 20.30
CA SER A 74 -2.51 -4.07 20.20
C SER A 74 -3.94 -4.39 20.69
N PRO A 75 -4.12 -4.63 22.00
CA PRO A 75 -5.40 -5.15 22.51
C PRO A 75 -6.60 -4.23 22.26
N ASN A 76 -6.37 -2.95 22.01
CA ASN A 76 -7.45 -2.00 21.72
C ASN A 76 -7.65 -1.75 20.24
N TRP A 77 -6.94 -2.49 19.39
CA TRP A 77 -7.04 -2.31 17.93
C TRP A 77 -8.34 -2.93 17.41
N ALA A 78 -9.17 -2.12 16.77
CA ALA A 78 -10.45 -2.54 16.21
C ALA A 78 -10.46 -2.52 14.66
N GLY A 79 -9.34 -2.17 14.04
CA GLY A 79 -9.22 -2.11 12.58
C GLY A 79 -8.80 -3.44 11.97
N ARG A 80 -8.28 -3.37 10.74
CA ARG A 80 -7.88 -4.58 10.00
C ARG A 80 -6.63 -5.20 10.59
N THR A 81 -6.55 -6.51 10.45
CA THR A 81 -5.39 -7.31 10.87
C THR A 81 -4.94 -8.19 9.71
N GLY A 82 -3.68 -8.60 9.75
CA GLY A 82 -3.11 -9.49 8.75
C GLY A 82 -1.91 -8.89 8.05
N LEU A 83 -1.56 -9.44 6.89
CA LEU A 83 -0.47 -8.95 6.06
C LEU A 83 -1.00 -7.90 5.10
N VAL A 84 -0.36 -6.74 5.07
CA VAL A 84 -0.87 -5.58 4.35
C VAL A 84 -1.06 -5.84 2.84
N GLY A 85 -0.15 -6.57 2.22
CA GLY A 85 -0.26 -6.88 0.79
C GLY A 85 -1.45 -7.78 0.49
N VAL A 86 -1.74 -8.74 1.36
CA VAL A 86 -2.88 -9.63 1.21
C VAL A 86 -4.18 -8.87 1.45
N GLU A 87 -4.21 -8.02 2.47
CA GLU A 87 -5.40 -7.22 2.78
C GLU A 87 -5.73 -6.26 1.64
N ALA A 88 -4.71 -5.65 1.04
CA ALA A 88 -4.89 -4.78 -0.11
C ALA A 88 -5.50 -5.55 -1.28
N LEU A 89 -4.94 -6.71 -1.61
CA LEU A 89 -5.42 -7.52 -2.72
C LEU A 89 -6.87 -7.98 -2.53
N ASN A 90 -7.24 -8.32 -1.30
CA ASN A 90 -8.59 -8.81 -1.01
C ASN A 90 -9.70 -7.80 -1.29
N ASP A 91 -9.37 -6.52 -1.33
CA ASP A 91 -10.36 -5.47 -1.61
C ASP A 91 -10.64 -5.30 -3.11
N PHE A 92 -9.88 -5.97 -3.98
CA PHE A 92 -10.01 -5.80 -5.43
C PHE A 92 -10.24 -7.15 -6.12
N GLU A 93 -11.36 -7.26 -6.82
CA GLU A 93 -11.67 -8.46 -7.61
C GLU A 93 -10.83 -8.49 -8.88
N ASP A 94 -10.64 -7.32 -9.50
CA ASP A 94 -9.90 -7.19 -10.75
C ASP A 94 -8.72 -6.22 -10.56
N VAL A 95 -7.52 -6.74 -10.78
CA VAL A 95 -6.29 -5.95 -10.69
C VAL A 95 -5.56 -5.89 -12.04
N SER A 96 -6.25 -6.18 -13.13
CA SER A 96 -5.65 -6.16 -14.47
C SER A 96 -5.36 -4.75 -14.96
N ASP A 97 -6.04 -3.75 -14.41
CA ASP A 97 -5.89 -2.34 -14.82
C ASP A 97 -5.74 -1.45 -13.59
N VAL A 98 -4.69 -1.70 -12.80
CA VAL A 98 -4.33 -0.87 -11.65
C VAL A 98 -2.83 -0.61 -11.69
N THR A 99 -2.40 0.45 -11.00
CA THR A 99 -0.99 0.73 -10.77
C THR A 99 -0.72 0.58 -9.29
N VAL A 100 0.30 -0.19 -8.93
CA VAL A 100 0.64 -0.47 -7.54
C VAL A 100 2.05 0.01 -7.24
N TYR A 101 2.21 0.78 -6.18
CA TYR A 101 3.51 1.10 -5.60
C TYR A 101 3.60 0.40 -4.26
N VAL A 102 4.67 -0.36 -4.03
CA VAL A 102 4.85 -1.11 -2.80
C VAL A 102 6.21 -0.79 -2.20
N SER A 103 6.24 -0.59 -0.89
CA SER A 103 7.47 -0.26 -0.16
C SER A 103 7.53 -1.05 1.14
N GLY A 104 8.66 -1.72 1.36
CA GLY A 104 8.88 -2.58 2.52
C GLY A 104 10.10 -3.43 2.30
N GLY A 105 10.27 -4.48 3.10
CA GLY A 105 11.38 -5.42 2.92
C GLY A 105 11.20 -6.27 1.66
N PRO A 106 12.32 -6.86 1.14
CA PRO A 106 12.25 -7.64 -0.10
C PRO A 106 11.24 -8.78 -0.06
N GLY A 107 11.16 -9.51 1.05
CA GLY A 107 10.22 -10.62 1.17
C GLY A 107 8.77 -10.18 1.04
N MET A 108 8.41 -9.09 1.71
CA MET A 108 7.06 -8.54 1.66
C MET A 108 6.73 -8.02 0.25
N VAL A 109 7.67 -7.32 -0.38
CA VAL A 109 7.46 -6.74 -1.72
C VAL A 109 7.23 -7.86 -2.75
N TYR A 110 8.09 -8.89 -2.75
CA TYR A 110 7.95 -9.98 -3.71
C TYR A 110 6.72 -10.85 -3.45
N SER A 111 6.35 -11.07 -2.19
CA SER A 111 5.11 -11.79 -1.86
C SER A 111 3.89 -11.03 -2.37
N THR A 112 3.90 -9.71 -2.23
CA THR A 112 2.81 -8.86 -2.71
C THR A 112 2.74 -8.90 -4.24
N LEU A 113 3.90 -8.81 -4.91
CA LEU A 113 3.96 -8.91 -6.38
C LEU A 113 3.37 -10.23 -6.85
N ASP A 114 3.80 -11.34 -6.26
CA ASP A 114 3.33 -12.66 -6.68
C ASP A 114 1.82 -12.80 -6.51
N ALA A 115 1.27 -12.30 -5.41
CA ALA A 115 -0.15 -12.39 -5.15
C ALA A 115 -0.97 -11.58 -6.16
N PHE A 116 -0.52 -10.36 -6.48
CA PHE A 116 -1.21 -9.52 -7.45
C PHE A 116 -1.11 -10.07 -8.87
N VAL A 117 0.06 -10.60 -9.25
CA VAL A 117 0.25 -11.20 -10.57
C VAL A 117 -0.61 -12.46 -10.71
N GLU A 118 -0.70 -13.26 -9.67
CA GLU A 118 -1.56 -14.45 -9.68
C GLU A 118 -3.03 -14.07 -9.89
N ARG A 119 -3.46 -12.91 -9.38
CA ARG A 119 -4.84 -12.43 -9.56
C ARG A 119 -5.07 -11.83 -10.95
N GLY A 120 -4.02 -11.60 -11.74
CA GLY A 120 -4.14 -11.12 -13.11
C GLY A 120 -3.51 -9.77 -13.40
N MET A 121 -2.79 -9.17 -12.44
CA MET A 121 -2.07 -7.91 -12.69
C MET A 121 -0.87 -8.17 -13.57
N PRO A 122 -0.65 -7.37 -14.65
CA PRO A 122 0.62 -7.44 -15.38
C PRO A 122 1.76 -7.06 -14.44
N GLN A 123 2.90 -7.75 -14.52
CA GLN A 123 4.05 -7.49 -13.66
C GLN A 123 4.50 -6.03 -13.75
N ALA A 124 4.41 -5.43 -14.92
CA ALA A 124 4.76 -4.03 -15.14
C ALA A 124 3.84 -3.05 -14.39
N GLY A 125 2.72 -3.52 -13.85
CA GLY A 125 1.81 -2.68 -13.07
C GLY A 125 2.28 -2.38 -11.66
N MET A 126 3.32 -3.07 -11.17
CA MET A 126 3.84 -2.86 -9.82
C MET A 126 5.22 -2.21 -9.85
N HIS A 127 5.41 -1.22 -8.97
CA HIS A 127 6.65 -0.45 -8.86
C HIS A 127 7.17 -0.49 -7.43
N SER A 128 8.48 -0.65 -7.26
CA SER A 128 9.14 -0.60 -5.96
C SER A 128 10.63 -0.41 -6.16
N ASP A 129 11.27 0.33 -5.24
CA ASP A 129 12.73 0.48 -5.22
C ASP A 129 13.43 -0.86 -5.04
N ILE A 130 12.77 -1.80 -4.36
CA ILE A 130 13.32 -3.13 -4.11
C ILE A 130 13.69 -3.84 -5.41
N PHE A 131 12.93 -3.63 -6.47
CA PHE A 131 13.20 -4.28 -7.76
C PHE A 131 14.54 -3.87 -8.36
N SER A 132 15.07 -2.69 -7.98
CA SER A 132 16.34 -2.19 -8.49
C SER A 132 17.53 -2.61 -7.64
N PHE A 133 17.46 -2.48 -6.30
CA PHE A 133 18.63 -2.71 -5.45
C PHE A 133 18.59 -4.02 -4.66
N ALA A 134 17.50 -4.74 -4.68
CA ALA A 134 17.40 -6.08 -4.08
C ALA A 134 16.64 -7.01 -5.02
N PRO A 135 17.16 -7.22 -6.25
CA PRO A 135 16.44 -8.04 -7.24
C PRO A 135 16.28 -9.47 -6.77
N ARG A 136 15.18 -10.10 -7.20
CA ARG A 136 14.91 -11.49 -6.85
C ARG A 136 15.98 -12.38 -7.45
N PRO A 137 16.59 -13.28 -6.66
CA PRO A 137 17.56 -14.23 -7.21
C PRO A 137 16.91 -15.08 -8.31
N LYS A 138 17.64 -15.36 -9.37
CA LYS A 138 17.22 -16.29 -10.40
C LYS A 138 17.29 -17.70 -9.85
N SER A 139 16.20 -18.41 -9.94
CA SER A 139 16.14 -19.81 -9.50
C SER A 139 16.49 -20.74 -10.64
#